data_f4f00ce0b34a393f4ea79d39dcb5ef67
#
_entry.id   f4f00ce0b34a393f4ea79d39dcb5ef67
#
_cell.length_a   1.000
_cell.length_b   1.000
_cell.length_c   1.000
_cell.angle_alpha   90.00
_cell.angle_beta   90.00
_cell.angle_gamma   90.00
#
_symmetry.space_group_name_H-M   'P 1'
#
loop_
_entity.id
_entity.type
_entity.pdbx_description
1 polymer ?
#
loop_
_entity_poly.entity_id
_entity_poly.type
_entity_poly.pdbx_seq_one_letter_code
_entity_poly.pdbx_strand_id
1 'polypeptide(L)'
;DAWNIDNKLERAMDALRCPPEDQLVKFLSGGERRRVALCRLLLQQPDILLLDEPTNHLDAESIDWLEQHLQQYPGTVIAITHDRYFLDHVAGWILELDRGEGIPWQGNYTSWLEQKTKRMEMEEKQASKRRKTLERELEWVRMAPKARQSKGKARLNSYDKLLNEDQKEREEKLEIFI
;
A
#
# COMPACT_ATOMS: atom_id res chain seq x y z
N ASP A 1 -21.59 -24.16 -23.30
CA ASP A 1 -21.87 -23.48 -24.55
C ASP A 1 -20.59 -22.94 -25.17
N ALA A 2 -20.02 -23.66 -26.15
CA ALA A 2 -18.75 -23.34 -26.81
C ALA A 2 -18.77 -21.92 -27.42
N TRP A 3 -19.86 -21.53 -28.07
CA TRP A 3 -20.07 -20.18 -28.63
C TRP A 3 -19.86 -19.03 -27.66
N ASN A 4 -20.12 -19.23 -26.40
CA ASN A 4 -19.95 -18.18 -25.38
C ASN A 4 -18.48 -18.04 -24.96
N ILE A 5 -17.70 -19.10 -25.11
CA ILE A 5 -16.25 -19.10 -24.78
C ILE A 5 -15.47 -18.37 -25.89
N ASP A 6 -15.77 -18.67 -27.16
CA ASP A 6 -15.10 -18.04 -28.30
C ASP A 6 -15.33 -16.52 -28.30
N ASN A 7 -16.57 -16.07 -28.09
CA ASN A 7 -16.88 -14.64 -27.97
C ASN A 7 -16.20 -13.94 -26.79
N LYS A 8 -16.04 -14.63 -25.65
CA LYS A 8 -15.32 -14.08 -24.49
C LYS A 8 -13.82 -13.99 -24.77
N LEU A 9 -13.28 -15.00 -25.45
CA LEU A 9 -11.88 -15.03 -25.85
C LEU A 9 -11.56 -13.89 -26.82
N GLU A 10 -12.33 -13.75 -27.91
CA GLU A 10 -12.15 -12.66 -28.88
C GLU A 10 -12.21 -11.28 -28.22
N ARG A 11 -13.23 -11.03 -27.40
CA ARG A 11 -13.35 -9.75 -26.67
C ARG A 11 -12.16 -9.45 -25.77
N ALA A 12 -11.67 -10.44 -25.05
CA ALA A 12 -10.53 -10.25 -24.15
C ALA A 12 -9.22 -10.06 -24.94
N MET A 13 -9.06 -10.76 -26.05
CA MET A 13 -7.90 -10.62 -26.93
C MET A 13 -7.88 -9.25 -27.61
N ASP A 14 -9.01 -8.80 -28.13
CA ASP A 14 -9.15 -7.46 -28.73
C ASP A 14 -8.88 -6.35 -27.71
N ALA A 15 -9.53 -6.42 -26.56
CA ALA A 15 -9.42 -5.42 -25.52
C ALA A 15 -7.97 -5.28 -24.98
N LEU A 16 -7.25 -6.39 -24.85
CA LEU A 16 -5.86 -6.40 -24.42
C LEU A 16 -4.87 -6.29 -25.61
N ARG A 17 -5.37 -6.08 -26.83
CA ARG A 17 -4.56 -6.03 -28.06
C ARG A 17 -3.56 -7.18 -28.15
N CYS A 18 -4.06 -8.38 -27.90
CA CYS A 18 -3.27 -9.60 -28.08
C CYS A 18 -2.88 -9.80 -29.53
N PRO A 19 -1.74 -10.45 -29.80
CA PRO A 19 -1.35 -10.82 -31.17
C PRO A 19 -2.35 -11.82 -31.77
N PRO A 20 -2.35 -11.97 -33.11
CA PRO A 20 -3.19 -12.97 -33.81
C PRO A 20 -3.03 -14.36 -33.20
N GLU A 21 -4.11 -15.14 -33.19
CA GLU A 21 -4.19 -16.48 -32.56
C GLU A 21 -3.25 -17.52 -33.18
N ASP A 22 -2.93 -17.37 -34.46
CA ASP A 22 -2.03 -18.25 -35.22
C ASP A 22 -0.53 -17.93 -35.00
N GLN A 23 -0.22 -16.83 -34.30
CA GLN A 23 1.15 -16.41 -34.06
C GLN A 23 1.84 -17.29 -33.01
N LEU A 24 2.97 -17.86 -33.38
CA LEU A 24 3.75 -18.73 -32.48
C LEU A 24 4.32 -17.89 -31.30
N VAL A 25 4.15 -18.37 -30.08
CA VAL A 25 4.61 -17.72 -28.82
C VAL A 25 6.09 -17.35 -28.83
N LYS A 26 6.94 -18.13 -29.52
CA LYS A 26 8.39 -17.88 -29.63
C LYS A 26 8.75 -16.59 -30.37
N PHE A 27 7.84 -16.07 -31.19
CA PHE A 27 8.06 -14.85 -31.97
C PHE A 27 7.43 -13.62 -31.31
N LEU A 28 6.71 -13.79 -30.19
CA LEU A 28 6.11 -12.69 -29.45
C LEU A 28 7.18 -11.84 -28.73
N SER A 29 7.00 -10.53 -28.77
CA SER A 29 7.72 -9.59 -27.90
C SER A 29 7.41 -9.83 -26.42
N GLY A 30 8.22 -9.26 -25.53
CA GLY A 30 7.97 -9.36 -24.08
C GLY A 30 6.60 -8.80 -23.66
N GLY A 31 6.18 -7.67 -24.25
CA GLY A 31 4.88 -7.05 -23.99
C GLY A 31 3.71 -7.90 -24.49
N GLU A 32 3.81 -8.47 -25.71
CA GLU A 32 2.79 -9.36 -26.26
C GLU A 32 2.63 -10.62 -25.40
N ARG A 33 3.73 -11.24 -24.98
CA ARG A 33 3.67 -12.40 -24.07
C ARG A 33 2.95 -12.08 -22.76
N ARG A 34 3.21 -10.89 -22.19
CA ARG A 34 2.52 -10.45 -20.96
C ARG A 34 1.03 -10.26 -21.18
N ARG A 35 0.62 -9.61 -22.28
CA ARG A 35 -0.80 -9.43 -22.61
C ARG A 35 -1.52 -10.75 -22.83
N VAL A 36 -0.91 -11.68 -23.55
CA VAL A 36 -1.46 -13.03 -23.75
C VAL A 36 -1.56 -13.80 -22.43
N ALA A 37 -0.53 -13.71 -21.58
CA ALA A 37 -0.54 -14.35 -20.26
C ALA A 37 -1.64 -13.77 -19.37
N LEU A 38 -1.80 -12.44 -19.34
CA LEU A 38 -2.86 -11.75 -18.61
C LEU A 38 -4.25 -12.16 -19.14
N CYS A 39 -4.46 -12.13 -20.45
CA CYS A 39 -5.70 -12.56 -21.08
C CYS A 39 -6.08 -13.98 -20.65
N ARG A 40 -5.14 -14.92 -20.77
CA ARG A 40 -5.33 -16.31 -20.36
C ARG A 40 -5.71 -16.42 -18.87
N LEU A 41 -5.02 -15.69 -18.00
CA LEU A 41 -5.23 -15.74 -16.56
C LEU A 41 -6.61 -15.21 -16.19
N LEU A 42 -7.06 -14.11 -16.80
CA LEU A 42 -8.39 -13.53 -16.57
C LEU A 42 -9.52 -14.46 -17.03
N LEU A 43 -9.33 -15.17 -18.16
CA LEU A 43 -10.29 -16.12 -18.67
C LEU A 43 -10.38 -17.41 -17.84
N GLN A 44 -9.32 -17.79 -17.15
CA GLN A 44 -9.33 -18.94 -16.24
C GLN A 44 -10.11 -18.71 -14.97
N GLN A 45 -10.35 -17.45 -14.60
CA GLN A 45 -11.10 -17.02 -13.42
C GLN A 45 -10.74 -17.78 -12.13
N PRO A 46 -9.45 -17.79 -11.70
CA PRO A 46 -9.08 -18.40 -10.42
C PRO A 46 -9.75 -17.70 -9.24
N ASP A 47 -9.95 -18.42 -8.14
CA ASP A 47 -10.54 -17.86 -6.91
C ASP A 47 -9.70 -16.71 -6.32
N ILE A 48 -8.38 -16.80 -6.49
CA ILE A 48 -7.42 -15.75 -6.08
C ILE A 48 -6.56 -15.38 -7.27
N LEU A 49 -6.62 -14.12 -7.67
CA LEU A 49 -5.86 -13.53 -8.77
C LEU A 49 -4.75 -12.64 -8.22
N LEU A 50 -3.50 -12.99 -8.52
CA LEU A 50 -2.32 -12.21 -8.13
C LEU A 50 -1.76 -11.50 -9.36
N LEU A 51 -1.69 -10.17 -9.30
CA LEU A 51 -1.22 -9.33 -10.39
C LEU A 51 -0.03 -8.47 -9.93
N ASP A 52 1.05 -8.50 -10.70
CA ASP A 52 2.22 -7.67 -10.50
C ASP A 52 2.36 -6.69 -11.67
N GLU A 53 2.18 -5.40 -11.38
CA GLU A 53 2.19 -4.30 -12.34
C GLU A 53 1.32 -4.59 -13.60
N PRO A 54 0.00 -4.87 -13.43
CA PRO A 54 -0.83 -5.35 -14.53
C PRO A 54 -1.09 -4.29 -15.61
N THR A 55 -0.93 -3.02 -15.31
CA THR A 55 -1.11 -1.90 -16.27
C THR A 55 0.11 -1.67 -17.15
N ASN A 56 1.27 -2.24 -16.80
CA ASN A 56 2.50 -2.07 -17.58
C ASN A 56 2.36 -2.65 -19.00
N HIS A 57 2.74 -1.86 -19.99
CA HIS A 57 2.67 -2.17 -21.41
C HIS A 57 1.24 -2.25 -21.99
N LEU A 58 0.24 -1.79 -21.27
CA LEU A 58 -1.12 -1.60 -21.77
C LEU A 58 -1.31 -0.14 -22.21
N ASP A 59 -2.15 0.06 -23.21
CA ASP A 59 -2.65 1.39 -23.55
C ASP A 59 -3.89 1.76 -22.71
N ALA A 60 -4.32 3.00 -22.81
CA ALA A 60 -5.41 3.53 -22.00
C ALA A 60 -6.73 2.73 -22.15
N GLU A 61 -7.04 2.29 -23.38
CA GLU A 61 -8.27 1.52 -23.65
C GLU A 61 -8.20 0.13 -23.01
N SER A 62 -7.04 -0.52 -23.07
CA SER A 62 -6.81 -1.83 -22.43
C SER A 62 -6.82 -1.73 -20.90
N ILE A 63 -6.31 -0.61 -20.33
CA ILE A 63 -6.38 -0.36 -18.89
C ILE A 63 -7.83 -0.19 -18.44
N ASP A 64 -8.61 0.64 -19.14
CA ASP A 64 -10.04 0.87 -18.84
C ASP A 64 -10.85 -0.44 -18.88
N TRP A 65 -10.62 -1.25 -19.90
CA TRP A 65 -11.25 -2.58 -19.97
C TRP A 65 -10.83 -3.49 -18.81
N LEU A 66 -9.53 -3.49 -18.44
CA LEU A 66 -9.02 -4.29 -17.32
C LEU A 66 -9.64 -3.85 -16.00
N GLU A 67 -9.75 -2.55 -15.76
CA GLU A 67 -10.40 -1.99 -14.58
C GLU A 67 -11.85 -2.48 -14.46
N GLN A 68 -12.65 -2.36 -15.54
CA GLN A 68 -14.03 -2.82 -15.57
C GLN A 68 -14.15 -4.33 -15.36
N HIS A 69 -13.24 -5.11 -15.93
CA HIS A 69 -13.20 -6.55 -15.75
C HIS A 69 -12.89 -6.94 -14.30
N LEU A 70 -11.93 -6.27 -13.66
CA LEU A 70 -11.55 -6.55 -12.28
C LEU A 70 -12.58 -6.08 -11.24
N GLN A 71 -13.31 -5.00 -11.52
CA GLN A 71 -14.44 -4.57 -10.67
C GLN A 71 -15.56 -5.61 -10.61
N GLN A 72 -15.74 -6.39 -11.67
CA GLN A 72 -16.75 -7.45 -11.77
C GLN A 72 -16.20 -8.84 -11.51
N TYR A 73 -14.92 -8.94 -11.12
CA TYR A 73 -14.27 -10.23 -10.90
C TYR A 73 -14.88 -10.97 -9.70
N PRO A 74 -15.31 -12.24 -9.86
CA PRO A 74 -16.03 -12.96 -8.81
C PRO A 74 -15.14 -13.42 -7.66
N GLY A 75 -13.81 -13.48 -7.87
CA GLY A 75 -12.83 -13.93 -6.90
C GLY A 75 -12.11 -12.78 -6.18
N THR A 76 -11.10 -13.13 -5.41
CA THR A 76 -10.24 -12.14 -4.72
C THR A 76 -9.12 -11.70 -5.65
N VAL A 77 -8.97 -10.39 -5.83
CA VAL A 77 -7.85 -9.80 -6.60
C VAL A 77 -6.86 -9.15 -5.65
N ILE A 78 -5.59 -9.51 -5.79
CA ILE A 78 -4.48 -8.86 -5.11
C ILE A 78 -3.55 -8.31 -6.18
N ALA A 79 -3.40 -6.99 -6.25
CA ALA A 79 -2.55 -6.32 -7.23
C ALA A 79 -1.46 -5.49 -6.55
N ILE A 80 -0.26 -5.55 -7.11
CA ILE A 80 0.86 -4.66 -6.78
C ILE A 80 1.02 -3.73 -7.97
N THR A 81 0.93 -2.41 -7.76
CA THR A 81 1.08 -1.44 -8.83
C THR A 81 1.45 -0.06 -8.30
N HIS A 82 2.09 0.74 -9.15
CA HIS A 82 2.36 2.16 -8.91
C HIS A 82 1.32 3.08 -9.59
N ASP A 83 0.38 2.51 -10.32
CA ASP A 83 -0.67 3.25 -11.00
C ASP A 83 -1.78 3.65 -10.02
N ARG A 84 -1.76 4.93 -9.65
CA ARG A 84 -2.69 5.51 -8.68
C ARG A 84 -4.13 5.56 -9.19
N TYR A 85 -4.32 5.78 -10.49
CA TYR A 85 -5.65 5.83 -11.11
C TYR A 85 -6.26 4.45 -11.12
N PHE A 86 -5.49 3.44 -11.51
CA PHE A 86 -5.92 2.05 -11.44
C PHE A 86 -6.31 1.65 -10.01
N LEU A 87 -5.50 1.98 -8.99
CA LEU A 87 -5.84 1.71 -7.58
C LEU A 87 -7.10 2.46 -7.14
N ASP A 88 -7.31 3.67 -7.63
CA ASP A 88 -8.50 4.46 -7.26
C ASP A 88 -9.79 3.86 -7.83
N HIS A 89 -9.74 3.25 -9.01
CA HIS A 89 -10.88 2.64 -9.67
C HIS A 89 -11.17 1.20 -9.24
N VAL A 90 -10.13 0.41 -8.93
CA VAL A 90 -10.27 -1.05 -8.73
C VAL A 90 -10.18 -1.45 -7.26
N ALA A 91 -9.39 -0.74 -6.45
CA ALA A 91 -9.13 -1.16 -5.09
C ALA A 91 -10.31 -0.87 -4.14
N GLY A 92 -10.77 -1.89 -3.43
CA GLY A 92 -11.67 -1.77 -2.27
C GLY A 92 -10.93 -1.75 -0.94
N TRP A 93 -9.68 -2.24 -0.95
CA TRP A 93 -8.76 -2.24 0.17
C TRP A 93 -7.34 -1.97 -0.31
N ILE A 94 -6.56 -1.27 0.50
CA ILE A 94 -5.13 -1.06 0.29
C ILE A 94 -4.38 -1.66 1.46
N LEU A 95 -3.38 -2.51 1.17
CA LEU A 95 -2.42 -2.99 2.15
C LEU A 95 -1.14 -2.17 2.02
N GLU A 96 -0.90 -1.29 2.96
CA GLU A 96 0.35 -0.53 3.04
C GLU A 96 1.39 -1.36 3.79
N LEU A 97 2.58 -1.50 3.21
CA LEU A 97 3.73 -2.09 3.89
C LEU A 97 4.61 -0.95 4.40
N ASP A 98 4.64 -0.77 5.70
CA ASP A 98 5.45 0.27 6.35
C ASP A 98 6.21 -0.32 7.52
N ARG A 99 7.53 -0.09 7.58
CA ARG A 99 8.44 -0.52 8.67
C ARG A 99 8.29 -1.98 9.08
N GLY A 100 8.12 -2.88 8.09
CA GLY A 100 7.97 -4.31 8.33
C GLY A 100 6.56 -4.74 8.79
N GLU A 101 5.63 -3.82 8.90
CA GLU A 101 4.23 -4.09 9.22
C GLU A 101 3.33 -3.93 8.00
N GLY A 102 2.26 -4.74 7.95
CA GLY A 102 1.20 -4.63 6.96
C GLY A 102 0.00 -3.89 7.55
N ILE A 103 -0.32 -2.72 7.05
CA ILE A 103 -1.42 -1.88 7.55
C ILE A 103 -2.56 -1.92 6.53
N PRO A 104 -3.70 -2.58 6.84
CA PRO A 104 -4.84 -2.62 5.95
C PRO A 104 -5.66 -1.33 6.06
N TRP A 105 -6.04 -0.76 4.91
CA TRP A 105 -6.88 0.41 4.79
C TRP A 105 -8.11 0.08 3.95
N GLN A 106 -9.27 0.40 4.45
CA GLN A 106 -10.51 0.25 3.68
C GLN A 106 -10.71 1.44 2.74
N GLY A 107 -11.00 1.15 1.48
CA GLY A 107 -11.26 2.12 0.44
C GLY A 107 -10.23 2.09 -0.69
N ASN A 108 -10.37 3.04 -1.61
CA ASN A 108 -9.50 3.24 -2.77
C ASN A 108 -8.26 4.08 -2.42
N TYR A 109 -7.43 4.41 -3.42
CA TYR A 109 -6.20 5.17 -3.23
C TYR A 109 -6.43 6.56 -2.64
N THR A 110 -7.44 7.29 -3.12
CA THR A 110 -7.80 8.62 -2.59
C THR A 110 -8.18 8.54 -1.11
N SER A 111 -9.03 7.58 -0.75
CA SER A 111 -9.44 7.34 0.63
C SER A 111 -8.26 6.96 1.55
N TRP A 112 -7.35 6.11 1.04
CA TRP A 112 -6.11 5.77 1.74
C TRP A 112 -5.24 7.00 2.01
N LEU A 113 -5.05 7.85 1.00
CA LEU A 113 -4.22 9.05 1.12
C LEU A 113 -4.77 10.02 2.19
N GLU A 114 -6.09 10.22 2.22
CA GLU A 114 -6.74 11.04 3.24
C GLU A 114 -6.57 10.47 4.65
N GLN A 115 -6.78 9.17 4.81
CA GLN A 115 -6.63 8.48 6.10
C GLN A 115 -5.18 8.52 6.58
N LYS A 116 -4.22 8.28 5.68
CA LYS A 116 -2.78 8.37 5.97
C LYS A 116 -2.38 9.78 6.40
N THR A 117 -2.84 10.81 5.68
CA THR A 117 -2.56 12.21 6.04
C THR A 117 -3.06 12.53 7.44
N LYS A 118 -4.29 12.16 7.75
CA LYS A 118 -4.87 12.36 9.10
C LYS A 118 -4.07 11.64 10.20
N ARG A 119 -3.65 10.40 9.92
CA ARG A 119 -2.81 9.63 10.84
C ARG A 119 -1.47 10.32 11.09
N MET A 120 -0.78 10.76 10.04
CA MET A 120 0.50 11.48 10.16
C MET A 120 0.35 12.78 10.97
N GLU A 121 -0.70 13.55 10.72
CA GLU A 121 -0.98 14.76 11.51
C GLU A 121 -1.20 14.47 13.00
N MET A 122 -1.91 13.37 13.32
CA MET A 122 -2.11 12.94 14.70
C MET A 122 -0.81 12.49 15.36
N GLU A 123 0.01 11.73 14.66
CA GLU A 123 1.34 11.28 15.12
C GLU A 123 2.26 12.49 15.37
N GLU A 124 2.30 13.47 14.49
CA GLU A 124 3.07 14.70 14.66
C GLU A 124 2.60 15.53 15.86
N LYS A 125 1.29 15.68 16.03
CA LYS A 125 0.71 16.35 17.19
C LYS A 125 1.06 15.63 18.50
N GLN A 126 1.05 14.29 18.50
CA GLN A 126 1.44 13.51 19.68
C GLN A 126 2.94 13.64 19.97
N ALA A 127 3.80 13.55 18.94
CA ALA A 127 5.23 13.75 19.06
C ALA A 127 5.56 15.14 19.59
N SER A 128 4.90 16.20 19.09
CA SER A 128 5.07 17.57 19.59
C SER A 128 4.65 17.73 21.05
N LYS A 129 3.53 17.13 21.47
CA LYS A 129 3.10 17.12 22.87
C LYS A 129 4.08 16.38 23.77
N ARG A 130 4.58 15.23 23.34
CA ARG A 130 5.59 14.41 24.04
C ARG A 130 6.87 15.21 24.23
N ARG A 131 7.35 15.87 23.17
CA ARG A 131 8.53 16.74 23.21
C ARG A 131 8.40 17.88 24.20
N LYS A 132 7.28 18.60 24.22
CA LYS A 132 6.99 19.66 25.18
C LYS A 132 6.93 19.15 26.63
N THR A 133 6.49 17.92 26.82
CA THR A 133 6.46 17.27 28.13
C THR A 133 7.88 16.93 28.59
N LEU A 134 8.67 16.35 27.69
CA LEU A 134 10.09 16.06 27.94
C LEU A 134 10.90 17.31 28.28
N GLU A 135 10.71 18.41 27.56
CA GLU A 135 11.37 19.70 27.83
C GLU A 135 11.01 20.22 29.22
N ARG A 136 9.71 20.19 29.61
CA ARG A 136 9.27 20.58 30.95
C ARG A 136 9.83 19.69 32.05
N GLU A 137 9.91 18.40 31.84
CA GLU A 137 10.49 17.46 32.79
C GLU A 137 12.01 17.65 32.89
N LEU A 138 12.70 17.96 31.77
CA LEU A 138 14.12 18.27 31.76
C LEU A 138 14.43 19.55 32.56
N GLU A 139 13.63 20.61 32.38
CA GLU A 139 13.76 21.84 33.18
C GLU A 139 13.59 21.54 34.68
N TRP A 140 12.58 20.74 35.03
CA TRP A 140 12.37 20.33 36.40
C TRP A 140 13.54 19.52 36.98
N VAL A 141 14.14 18.61 36.20
CA VAL A 141 15.34 17.84 36.60
C VAL A 141 16.55 18.75 36.84
N ARG A 142 16.66 19.84 36.06
CA ARG A 142 17.76 20.83 36.19
C ARG A 142 17.58 21.79 37.37
N MET A 143 16.38 21.93 37.90
CA MET A 143 16.13 22.75 39.11
C MET A 143 16.78 22.16 40.36
N ALA A 144 17.17 23.02 41.29
CA ALA A 144 18.04 22.71 42.44
C ALA A 144 17.53 21.58 43.37
N PRO A 145 18.44 20.87 44.07
CA PRO A 145 18.15 19.68 44.90
C PRO A 145 17.10 19.83 46.00
N LYS A 146 16.88 21.03 46.50
CA LYS A 146 15.90 21.28 47.58
C LYS A 146 14.42 21.06 47.18
N ALA A 147 14.09 21.08 45.90
CA ALA A 147 12.72 20.83 45.39
C ALA A 147 12.43 19.34 45.14
N ARG A 148 13.42 18.44 45.34
CA ARG A 148 13.34 17.02 44.98
C ARG A 148 12.89 16.09 46.12
N GLN A 149 12.64 16.58 47.32
CA GLN A 149 12.32 15.69 48.45
C GLN A 149 10.92 15.10 48.30
N SER A 150 10.86 13.78 48.24
CA SER A 150 9.73 12.84 48.31
C SER A 150 8.91 12.51 47.04
N LYS A 151 8.72 13.40 46.07
CA LYS A 151 8.02 13.05 44.81
C LYS A 151 8.95 12.80 43.60
N GLY A 152 10.25 12.90 43.80
CA GLY A 152 11.26 12.93 42.73
C GLY A 152 11.48 11.59 42.03
N LYS A 153 11.41 10.47 42.75
CA LYS A 153 11.79 9.15 42.21
C LYS A 153 10.80 8.62 41.15
N ALA A 154 9.51 8.79 41.40
CA ALA A 154 8.47 8.38 40.43
C ALA A 154 8.52 9.26 39.15
N ARG A 155 8.80 10.54 39.30
CA ARG A 155 8.89 11.49 38.19
C ARG A 155 10.17 11.30 37.36
N LEU A 156 11.29 10.97 38.00
CA LEU A 156 12.52 10.57 37.31
C LEU A 156 12.32 9.28 36.51
N ASN A 157 11.66 8.27 37.08
CA ASN A 157 11.34 7.04 36.35
C ASN A 157 10.42 7.30 35.14
N SER A 158 9.46 8.23 35.25
CA SER A 158 8.61 8.64 34.13
C SER A 158 9.39 9.38 33.05
N TYR A 159 10.36 10.22 33.43
CA TYR A 159 11.26 10.90 32.50
C TYR A 159 12.15 9.91 31.75
N ASP A 160 12.78 8.96 32.44
CA ASP A 160 13.62 7.93 31.83
C ASP A 160 12.81 7.05 30.86
N LYS A 161 11.57 6.73 31.21
CA LYS A 161 10.67 5.99 30.32
C LYS A 161 10.35 6.77 29.06
N LEU A 162 10.00 8.03 29.16
CA LEU A 162 9.72 8.92 28.02
C LEU A 162 10.95 9.14 27.15
N LEU A 163 12.13 9.25 27.74
CA LEU A 163 13.41 9.40 27.03
C LEU A 163 13.74 8.13 26.21
N ASN A 164 13.57 6.97 26.82
CA ASN A 164 13.80 5.69 26.16
C ASN A 164 12.81 5.44 25.01
N GLU A 165 11.54 5.85 25.15
CA GLU A 165 10.56 5.78 24.09
C GLU A 165 10.92 6.72 22.91
N ASP A 166 11.39 7.95 23.18
CA ASP A 166 11.81 8.92 22.15
C ASP A 166 13.09 8.46 21.42
N GLN A 167 14.03 7.84 22.13
CA GLN A 167 15.22 7.26 21.52
C GLN A 167 14.87 6.09 20.59
N LYS A 168 14.00 5.20 21.02
CA LYS A 168 13.55 4.05 20.23
C LYS A 168 12.85 4.49 18.94
N GLU A 169 11.98 5.50 18.99
CA GLU A 169 11.34 6.08 17.80
C GLU A 169 12.37 6.75 16.85
N ARG A 170 13.47 7.31 17.37
CA ARG A 170 14.53 7.89 16.53
C ARG A 170 15.40 6.83 15.88
N GLU A 171 15.73 5.77 16.58
CA GLU A 171 16.50 4.64 16.05
C GLU A 171 15.72 3.94 14.94
N GLU A 172 14.42 3.66 15.15
CA GLU A 172 13.54 3.11 14.14
C GLU A 172 13.42 4.00 12.87
N LYS A 173 13.46 5.33 13.03
CA LYS A 173 13.48 6.27 11.90
C LYS A 173 14.80 6.30 11.15
N LEU A 174 15.93 6.04 11.82
CA LEU A 174 17.27 6.04 11.22
C LEU A 174 17.58 4.75 10.45
N GLU A 175 17.05 3.60 10.87
CA GLU A 175 17.22 2.32 10.16
C GLU A 175 16.56 2.28 8.77
N ILE A 176 15.66 3.22 8.47
CA ILE A 176 14.96 3.31 7.18
C ILE A 176 15.77 4.06 6.10
N PHE A 177 16.89 4.68 6.44
CA PHE A 177 17.72 5.49 5.53
C PHE A 177 19.03 4.83 5.06
N ILE A 178 19.18 3.50 5.22
CA ILE A 178 20.36 2.76 4.72
C ILE A 178 19.97 1.82 3.58
#